data_6615a8853c80f912f8fd8fd8b0a60e60
#
_entry.id   6615a8853c80f912f8fd8fd8b0a60e60
#
_cell.length_a   1.000
_cell.length_b   1.000
_cell.length_c   1.000
_cell.angle_alpha   90.00
_cell.angle_beta   90.00
_cell.angle_gamma   90.00
#
_symmetry.space_group_name_H-M   'P 1'
#
loop_
_entity.id
_entity.type
_entity.pdbx_description
1 polymer ?
#
loop_
_entity_poly.entity_id
_entity_poly.type
_entity_poly.pdbx_seq_one_letter_code
_entity_poly.pdbx_strand_id
1 'polypeptide(L)'
;MEQLLHQTGLLDITPGNIVMIITGMVLLYLGIVKKYEPFLLVGIGFSCIVANIPGSTLTKEGGLFWYSYQGVENLILPPLIFLGVGAMTDFGPMIANPSLVILGAAAHLGIFVALIGAQSLGFSLQEAASI
;
A
#
# COMPACT_ATOMS: atom_id res chain seq x y z
N MET A 1 -30.29 -8.52 -21.79
CA MET A 1 -29.86 -7.46 -20.87
C MET A 1 -29.45 -8.02 -19.51
N GLU A 2 -30.21 -8.97 -18.93
CA GLU A 2 -29.83 -9.63 -17.66
C GLU A 2 -28.50 -10.39 -17.72
N GLN A 3 -28.22 -11.10 -18.81
CA GLN A 3 -26.93 -11.81 -18.96
C GLN A 3 -25.71 -10.89 -18.97
N LEU A 4 -25.83 -9.68 -19.51
CA LEU A 4 -24.77 -8.68 -19.49
C LEU A 4 -24.55 -8.13 -18.07
N LEU A 5 -25.61 -7.93 -17.30
CA LEU A 5 -25.53 -7.47 -15.92
C LEU A 5 -24.84 -8.52 -15.02
N HIS A 6 -25.11 -9.80 -15.21
CA HIS A 6 -24.43 -10.88 -14.49
C HIS A 6 -22.94 -11.01 -14.86
N GLN A 7 -22.58 -10.67 -16.10
CA GLN A 7 -21.18 -10.71 -16.55
C GLN A 7 -20.36 -9.48 -16.09
N THR A 8 -21.01 -8.37 -15.76
CA THR A 8 -20.31 -7.15 -15.33
C THR A 8 -19.94 -7.12 -13.84
N GLY A 9 -20.37 -8.10 -13.05
CA GLY A 9 -20.15 -8.12 -11.60
C GLY A 9 -20.88 -7.01 -10.82
N LEU A 10 -21.67 -6.16 -11.50
CA LEU A 10 -22.37 -5.04 -10.87
C LEU A 10 -23.37 -5.47 -9.79
N LEU A 11 -23.92 -6.70 -9.93
CA LEU A 11 -24.86 -7.25 -8.96
C LEU A 11 -24.17 -7.77 -7.68
N ASP A 12 -22.85 -8.00 -7.74
CA ASP A 12 -22.05 -8.52 -6.63
C ASP A 12 -21.36 -7.39 -5.84
N ILE A 13 -21.74 -6.11 -6.08
CA ILE A 13 -21.18 -4.97 -5.37
C ILE A 13 -21.61 -5.00 -3.92
N THR A 14 -20.61 -5.10 -3.02
CA THR A 14 -20.82 -4.97 -1.59
C THR A 14 -20.63 -3.52 -1.13
N PRO A 15 -21.21 -3.09 0.01
CA PRO A 15 -20.92 -1.78 0.58
C PRO A 15 -19.42 -1.56 0.83
N GLY A 16 -18.68 -2.62 1.16
CA GLY A 16 -17.23 -2.58 1.34
C GLY A 16 -16.50 -2.22 0.04
N ASN A 17 -16.90 -2.81 -1.10
CA ASN A 17 -16.32 -2.46 -2.40
C ASN A 17 -16.50 -0.98 -2.73
N ILE A 18 -17.69 -0.43 -2.46
CA ILE A 18 -17.99 0.99 -2.71
C ILE A 18 -17.08 1.89 -1.87
N VAL A 19 -16.96 1.61 -0.58
CA VAL A 19 -16.10 2.37 0.34
C VAL A 19 -14.64 2.34 -0.15
N MET A 20 -14.13 1.17 -0.55
CA MET A 20 -12.76 1.02 -1.03
C MET A 20 -12.53 1.72 -2.37
N ILE A 21 -13.50 1.66 -3.29
CA ILE A 21 -13.42 2.39 -4.57
C ILE A 21 -13.40 3.91 -4.33
N ILE A 22 -14.27 4.42 -3.43
CA ILE A 22 -14.27 5.84 -3.05
C ILE A 22 -12.92 6.23 -2.43
N THR A 23 -12.41 5.41 -1.52
CA THR A 23 -11.08 5.62 -0.92
C THR A 23 -9.99 5.69 -1.98
N GLY A 24 -9.99 4.76 -2.94
CA GLY A 24 -9.06 4.78 -4.06
C GLY A 24 -9.17 6.05 -4.91
N MET A 25 -10.39 6.52 -5.19
CA MET A 25 -10.60 7.79 -5.91
C MET A 25 -10.07 8.99 -5.13
N VAL A 26 -10.27 9.03 -3.81
CA VAL A 26 -9.72 10.09 -2.95
C VAL A 26 -8.19 10.08 -2.99
N LEU A 27 -7.55 8.91 -2.91
CA LEU A 27 -6.10 8.78 -3.00
C LEU A 27 -5.57 9.25 -4.36
N LEU A 28 -6.24 8.90 -5.47
CA LEU A 28 -5.91 9.40 -6.80
C LEU A 28 -6.03 10.93 -6.87
N TYR A 29 -7.10 11.50 -6.34
CA TYR A 29 -7.28 12.95 -6.28
C TYR A 29 -6.16 13.63 -5.50
N LEU A 30 -5.79 13.11 -4.33
CA LEU A 30 -4.70 13.65 -3.52
C LEU A 30 -3.35 13.55 -4.23
N GLY A 31 -3.07 12.42 -4.89
CA GLY A 31 -1.83 12.20 -5.63
C GLY A 31 -1.71 13.09 -6.88
N ILE A 32 -2.77 13.18 -7.69
CA ILE A 32 -2.74 13.85 -8.98
C ILE A 32 -2.95 15.36 -8.82
N VAL A 33 -4.01 15.76 -8.11
CA VAL A 33 -4.43 17.18 -8.03
C VAL A 33 -3.65 17.92 -6.94
N LYS A 34 -3.52 17.32 -5.76
CA LYS A 34 -2.80 17.91 -4.62
C LYS A 34 -1.30 17.66 -4.66
N LYS A 35 -0.84 16.75 -5.52
CA LYS A 35 0.58 16.35 -5.67
C LYS A 35 1.22 15.85 -4.36
N TYR A 36 0.42 15.22 -3.50
CA TYR A 36 0.91 14.57 -2.28
C TYR A 36 1.46 13.19 -2.65
N GLU A 37 2.78 13.03 -2.63
CA GLU A 37 3.46 11.76 -2.92
C GLU A 37 2.83 11.03 -4.14
N PRO A 38 2.86 11.62 -5.36
CA PRO A 38 2.10 11.10 -6.50
C PRO A 38 2.48 9.67 -6.86
N PHE A 39 3.75 9.28 -6.71
CA PHE A 39 4.21 7.94 -7.03
C PHE A 39 3.56 6.86 -6.17
N LEU A 40 3.39 7.11 -4.87
CA LEU A 40 2.76 6.18 -3.95
C LEU A 40 1.24 6.25 -4.03
N LEU A 41 0.67 7.46 -3.91
CA LEU A 41 -0.78 7.62 -3.84
C LEU A 41 -1.51 7.21 -5.11
N VAL A 42 -0.93 7.47 -6.29
CA VAL A 42 -1.52 7.06 -7.56
C VAL A 42 -1.48 5.53 -7.70
N GLY A 43 -0.36 4.90 -7.37
CA GLY A 43 -0.23 3.44 -7.41
C GLY A 43 -1.21 2.76 -6.46
N ILE A 44 -1.27 3.21 -5.20
CA ILE A 44 -2.17 2.65 -4.18
C ILE A 44 -3.62 2.90 -4.56
N GLY A 45 -3.99 4.12 -4.96
CA GLY A 45 -5.35 4.47 -5.32
C GLY A 45 -5.86 3.68 -6.53
N PHE A 46 -5.05 3.54 -7.57
CA PHE A 46 -5.38 2.74 -8.75
C PHE A 46 -5.57 1.26 -8.39
N SER A 47 -4.62 0.67 -7.67
CA SER A 47 -4.70 -0.73 -7.26
C SER A 47 -5.89 -0.99 -6.33
N CYS A 48 -6.19 -0.05 -5.43
CA CYS A 48 -7.34 -0.12 -4.54
C CYS A 48 -8.66 -0.16 -5.32
N ILE A 49 -8.83 0.68 -6.34
CA ILE A 49 -10.03 0.66 -7.20
C ILE A 49 -10.12 -0.66 -7.95
N VAL A 50 -9.06 -1.06 -8.65
CA VAL A 50 -9.08 -2.23 -9.54
C VAL A 50 -9.25 -3.54 -8.75
N ALA A 51 -8.64 -3.65 -7.57
CA ALA A 51 -8.79 -4.82 -6.70
C ALA A 51 -10.21 -4.97 -6.14
N ASN A 52 -10.96 -3.88 -6.03
CA ASN A 52 -12.32 -3.87 -5.49
C ASN A 52 -13.42 -3.82 -6.55
N ILE A 53 -13.07 -3.98 -7.85
CA ILE A 53 -14.07 -4.17 -8.91
C ILE A 53 -14.64 -5.57 -8.79
N PRO A 54 -15.95 -5.74 -8.52
CA PRO A 54 -16.58 -7.05 -8.40
C PRO A 54 -16.52 -7.80 -9.73
N GLY A 55 -16.36 -9.13 -9.65
CA GLY A 55 -16.24 -9.97 -10.85
C GLY A 55 -14.89 -9.90 -11.55
N SER A 56 -13.95 -9.05 -11.08
CA SER A 56 -12.61 -8.97 -11.64
C SER A 56 -11.87 -10.30 -11.49
N THR A 57 -11.22 -10.76 -12.56
CA THR A 57 -10.34 -11.93 -12.55
C THR A 57 -8.91 -11.58 -12.12
N LEU A 58 -8.60 -10.30 -11.94
CA LEU A 58 -7.25 -9.82 -11.66
C LEU A 58 -6.71 -10.27 -10.29
N THR A 59 -7.61 -10.47 -9.31
CA THR A 59 -7.28 -10.93 -7.96
C THR A 59 -7.38 -12.44 -7.79
N LYS A 60 -7.98 -13.15 -8.77
CA LYS A 60 -8.11 -14.62 -8.76
C LYS A 60 -6.79 -15.28 -9.18
N GLU A 61 -6.66 -16.58 -8.91
CA GLU A 61 -5.52 -17.38 -9.36
C GLU A 61 -5.22 -17.16 -10.84
N GLY A 62 -3.97 -16.85 -11.17
CA GLY A 62 -3.53 -16.51 -12.52
C GLY A 62 -3.77 -15.06 -12.94
N GLY A 63 -4.39 -14.23 -12.11
CA GLY A 63 -4.56 -12.81 -12.34
C GLY A 63 -3.32 -11.98 -11.99
N LEU A 64 -3.23 -10.76 -12.54
CA LEU A 64 -2.08 -9.88 -12.34
C LEU A 64 -1.81 -9.58 -10.85
N PHE A 65 -2.84 -9.27 -10.08
CA PHE A 65 -2.69 -8.99 -8.66
C PHE A 65 -2.38 -10.23 -7.83
N TRP A 66 -2.85 -11.41 -8.27
CA TRP A 66 -2.47 -12.66 -7.64
C TRP A 66 -0.96 -12.93 -7.77
N TYR A 67 -0.38 -12.75 -8.97
CA TYR A 67 1.08 -12.85 -9.14
C TYR A 67 1.85 -11.80 -8.36
N SER A 68 1.34 -10.56 -8.32
CA SER A 68 1.94 -9.50 -7.52
C SER A 68 1.92 -9.84 -6.03
N TYR A 69 0.82 -10.40 -5.53
CA TYR A 69 0.69 -10.86 -4.14
C TYR A 69 1.69 -11.98 -3.83
N GLN A 70 1.83 -12.98 -4.73
CA GLN A 70 2.84 -14.02 -4.60
C GLN A 70 4.26 -13.44 -4.52
N GLY A 71 4.55 -12.41 -5.28
CA GLY A 71 5.84 -11.71 -5.22
C GLY A 71 6.07 -11.00 -3.89
N VAL A 72 5.01 -10.49 -3.24
CA VAL A 72 5.09 -9.90 -1.90
C VAL A 72 5.25 -10.99 -0.85
N GLU A 73 4.44 -12.04 -0.89
CA GLU A 73 4.44 -13.15 0.06
C GLU A 73 5.80 -13.89 0.07
N ASN A 74 6.41 -14.07 -1.10
CA ASN A 74 7.74 -14.67 -1.25
C ASN A 74 8.90 -13.68 -0.99
N LEU A 75 8.62 -12.47 -0.48
CA LEU A 75 9.60 -11.45 -0.15
C LEU A 75 10.49 -11.00 -1.34
N ILE A 76 10.01 -11.16 -2.58
CA ILE A 76 10.72 -10.73 -3.79
C ILE A 76 10.47 -9.26 -4.08
N LEU A 77 9.18 -8.85 -4.06
CA LEU A 77 8.80 -7.47 -4.39
C LEU A 77 9.22 -6.43 -3.34
N PRO A 78 9.14 -6.67 -2.01
CA PRO A 78 9.49 -5.64 -1.04
C PRO A 78 10.90 -5.09 -1.20
N PRO A 79 11.98 -5.90 -1.33
CA PRO A 79 13.31 -5.37 -1.59
C PRO A 79 13.43 -4.61 -2.92
N LEU A 80 12.73 -5.06 -3.98
CA LEU A 80 12.72 -4.38 -5.27
C LEU A 80 12.01 -3.02 -5.20
N ILE A 81 10.92 -2.92 -4.43
CA ILE A 81 10.22 -1.66 -4.18
C ILE A 81 11.15 -0.69 -3.44
N PHE A 82 11.83 -1.14 -2.39
CA PHE A 82 12.81 -0.31 -1.67
C PHE A 82 13.97 0.13 -2.56
N LEU A 83 14.47 -0.76 -3.43
CA LEU A 83 15.49 -0.41 -4.42
C LEU A 83 14.98 0.71 -5.35
N GLY A 84 13.75 0.57 -5.87
CA GLY A 84 13.15 1.56 -6.76
C GLY A 84 12.93 2.91 -6.08
N VAL A 85 12.36 2.92 -4.87
CA VAL A 85 12.17 4.14 -4.08
C VAL A 85 13.52 4.77 -3.73
N GLY A 86 14.51 3.97 -3.34
CA GLY A 86 15.86 4.47 -3.06
C GLY A 86 16.53 5.10 -4.28
N ALA A 87 16.36 4.51 -5.46
CA ALA A 87 16.90 5.07 -6.71
C ALA A 87 16.24 6.40 -7.12
N MET A 88 14.98 6.61 -6.76
CA MET A 88 14.24 7.86 -7.05
C MET A 88 14.40 8.92 -5.95
N THR A 89 14.99 8.58 -4.81
CA THR A 89 15.13 9.50 -3.68
C THR A 89 16.19 10.55 -3.97
N ASP A 90 15.83 11.82 -3.82
CA ASP A 90 16.79 12.93 -3.88
C ASP A 90 17.53 13.06 -2.54
N PHE A 91 18.78 12.65 -2.52
CA PHE A 91 19.65 12.74 -1.36
C PHE A 91 20.32 14.13 -1.20
N GLY A 92 20.09 15.05 -2.14
CA GLY A 92 20.67 16.40 -2.10
C GLY A 92 20.45 17.13 -0.79
N PRO A 93 19.23 17.22 -0.24
CA PRO A 93 18.97 17.87 1.05
C PRO A 93 19.72 17.24 2.21
N MET A 94 19.86 15.92 2.22
CA MET A 94 20.57 15.20 3.28
C MET A 94 22.09 15.41 3.22
N ILE A 95 22.64 15.50 1.99
CA ILE A 95 24.07 15.80 1.78
C ILE A 95 24.37 17.25 2.21
N ALA A 96 23.45 18.19 1.89
CA ALA A 96 23.59 19.59 2.26
C ALA A 96 23.48 19.81 3.79
N ASN A 97 22.66 19.00 4.47
CA ASN A 97 22.44 19.10 5.92
C ASN A 97 22.54 17.72 6.57
N PRO A 98 23.76 17.26 6.94
CA PRO A 98 23.96 15.92 7.51
C PRO A 98 23.18 15.66 8.81
N SER A 99 22.76 16.72 9.53
CA SER A 99 21.90 16.60 10.71
C SER A 99 20.53 15.95 10.41
N LEU A 100 20.08 15.96 9.15
CA LEU A 100 18.84 15.30 8.75
C LEU A 100 18.91 13.77 8.89
N VAL A 101 20.11 13.20 8.91
CA VAL A 101 20.32 11.76 9.20
C VAL A 101 19.77 11.38 10.58
N ILE A 102 19.79 12.31 11.53
CA ILE A 102 19.26 12.10 12.89
C ILE A 102 17.74 11.85 12.85
N LEU A 103 17.02 12.42 11.87
CA LEU A 103 15.59 12.14 11.69
C LEU A 103 15.33 10.66 11.33
N GLY A 104 16.23 10.04 10.58
CA GLY A 104 16.16 8.60 10.31
C GLY A 104 16.35 7.78 11.59
N ALA A 105 17.26 8.19 12.47
CA ALA A 105 17.44 7.56 13.78
C ALA A 105 16.19 7.74 14.66
N ALA A 106 15.57 8.93 14.63
CA ALA A 106 14.33 9.19 15.35
C ALA A 106 13.16 8.31 14.86
N ALA A 107 13.08 8.07 13.56
CA ALA A 107 12.08 7.13 12.99
C ALA A 107 12.27 5.70 13.52
N HIS A 108 13.53 5.24 13.63
CA HIS A 108 13.82 3.92 14.20
C HIS A 108 13.45 3.84 15.70
N LEU A 109 13.63 4.91 16.46
CA LEU A 109 13.16 4.97 17.85
C LEU A 109 11.64 4.77 17.95
N GLY A 110 10.86 5.33 17.00
CA GLY A 110 9.42 5.13 16.92
C GLY A 110 9.04 3.65 16.76
N ILE A 111 9.76 2.92 15.93
CA ILE A 111 9.54 1.48 15.72
C ILE A 111 9.81 0.70 17.02
N PHE A 112 10.91 0.98 17.71
CA PHE A 112 11.24 0.33 18.99
C PHE A 112 10.23 0.67 20.09
N VAL A 113 9.77 1.92 20.15
CA VAL A 113 8.73 2.33 21.11
C VAL A 113 7.41 1.60 20.84
N ALA A 114 7.01 1.46 19.58
CA ALA A 114 5.82 0.71 19.20
C ALA A 114 5.94 -0.77 19.60
N LEU A 115 7.07 -1.41 19.30
CA LEU A 115 7.35 -2.80 19.65
C LEU A 115 7.29 -3.03 21.16
N ILE A 116 8.01 -2.23 21.94
CA ILE A 116 8.06 -2.33 23.39
C ILE A 116 6.69 -2.01 24.01
N GLY A 117 6.00 -1.00 23.46
CA GLY A 117 4.66 -0.63 23.88
C GLY A 117 3.67 -1.76 23.68
N ALA A 118 3.66 -2.39 22.51
CA ALA A 118 2.81 -3.55 22.22
C ALA A 118 3.11 -4.73 23.15
N GLN A 119 4.39 -5.04 23.37
CA GLN A 119 4.76 -6.09 24.33
C GLN A 119 4.30 -5.78 25.75
N SER A 120 4.40 -4.53 26.20
CA SER A 120 3.95 -4.12 27.53
C SER A 120 2.42 -4.24 27.70
N LEU A 121 1.66 -4.17 26.60
CA LEU A 121 0.22 -4.40 26.55
C LEU A 121 -0.16 -5.89 26.51
N GLY A 122 0.82 -6.81 26.49
CA GLY A 122 0.59 -8.24 26.54
C GLY A 122 0.54 -8.94 25.18
N PHE A 123 0.87 -8.26 24.08
CA PHE A 123 1.01 -8.92 22.78
C PHE A 123 2.24 -9.83 22.74
N SER A 124 2.15 -10.94 22.01
CA SER A 124 3.31 -11.78 21.75
C SER A 124 4.35 -11.02 20.91
N LEU A 125 5.62 -11.48 20.93
CA LEU A 125 6.68 -10.84 20.15
C LEU A 125 6.35 -10.80 18.63
N GLN A 126 5.71 -11.85 18.14
CA GLN A 126 5.32 -11.94 16.73
C GLN A 126 4.23 -10.94 16.36
N GLU A 127 3.22 -10.78 17.21
CA GLU A 127 2.15 -9.79 17.05
C GLU A 127 2.72 -8.38 17.19
N ALA A 128 3.55 -8.12 18.19
CA ALA A 128 4.18 -6.83 18.41
C ALA A 128 5.11 -6.42 17.25
N ALA A 129 5.77 -7.37 16.59
CA ALA A 129 6.62 -7.14 15.44
C ALA A 129 5.83 -6.89 14.13
N SER A 130 4.52 -7.17 14.11
CA SER A 130 3.65 -6.93 12.97
C SER A 130 2.96 -5.56 12.99
N ILE A 131 3.09 -4.81 14.10
CA ILE A 131 2.57 -3.44 14.30
C ILE A 131 3.57 -2.41 13.76
#